data_0c7a62b24c4b37deb703b5e391b83098
#
_entry.id   0c7a62b24c4b37deb703b5e391b83098
#
_cell.length_a   1.000
_cell.length_b   1.000
_cell.length_c   1.000
_cell.angle_alpha   90.00
_cell.angle_beta   90.00
_cell.angle_gamma   90.00
#
_symmetry.space_group_name_H-M   'P 1'
#
loop_
_entity.id
_entity.type
_entity.pdbx_description
1 polymer ?
#
loop_
_entity_poly.entity_id
_entity_poly.type
_entity_poly.pdbx_seq_one_letter_code
_entity_poly.pdbx_strand_id
1 'polypeptide(L)'
;MGQAAVPIMIMMTVASTAVSVSQSRSQQALLNQQAEESRESLAFQMEQRTNQIKSEGKEQEIDRLRALRSVIGQNITSSIASGLTIEGTPSNIIESNIEAAREDIDIIQGNVAASIAGTVAGGAAQAQAIESGRRVGVNAAGNQATSAIIGGIAQGAGYANQSYMAGKSGSL
;
A
#
# COMPACT_ATOMS: atom_id res chain seq x y z
N MET A 1 -53.04 33.72 -9.01
CA MET A 1 -52.48 32.70 -8.10
C MET A 1 -51.15 32.15 -8.59
N GLY A 2 -50.12 32.94 -8.90
CA GLY A 2 -48.89 32.45 -9.51
C GLY A 2 -47.59 32.89 -8.83
N GLN A 3 -47.63 33.68 -7.74
CA GLN A 3 -46.37 34.24 -7.17
C GLN A 3 -45.69 33.39 -6.09
N ALA A 4 -46.35 32.35 -5.58
CA ALA A 4 -45.77 31.48 -4.56
C ALA A 4 -44.89 30.32 -5.09
N ALA A 5 -44.98 30.01 -6.39
CA ALA A 5 -44.24 28.87 -6.96
C ALA A 5 -42.74 29.12 -7.17
N VAL A 6 -42.35 30.37 -7.45
CA VAL A 6 -40.95 30.74 -7.74
C VAL A 6 -40.01 30.59 -6.51
N PRO A 7 -40.39 31.10 -5.30
CA PRO A 7 -39.56 30.92 -4.12
C PRO A 7 -39.40 29.43 -3.71
N ILE A 8 -40.43 28.61 -3.93
CA ILE A 8 -40.36 27.18 -3.59
C ILE A 8 -39.38 26.45 -4.53
N MET A 9 -39.35 26.75 -5.84
CA MET A 9 -38.39 26.15 -6.78
C MET A 9 -36.93 26.57 -6.50
N ILE A 10 -36.71 27.82 -6.12
CA ILE A 10 -35.37 28.30 -5.73
C ILE A 10 -34.90 27.58 -4.45
N MET A 11 -35.77 27.39 -3.46
CA MET A 11 -35.43 26.64 -2.26
C MET A 11 -35.14 25.16 -2.58
N MET A 12 -35.86 24.52 -3.49
CA MET A 12 -35.58 23.14 -3.90
C MET A 12 -34.23 22.97 -4.63
N THR A 13 -33.87 23.93 -5.48
CA THR A 13 -32.54 23.87 -6.16
C THR A 13 -31.39 24.11 -5.21
N VAL A 14 -31.52 25.00 -4.24
CA VAL A 14 -30.50 25.21 -3.20
C VAL A 14 -30.38 24.00 -2.28
N ALA A 15 -31.50 23.38 -1.90
CA ALA A 15 -31.48 22.16 -1.08
C ALA A 15 -30.82 20.98 -1.80
N SER A 16 -31.09 20.76 -3.09
CA SER A 16 -30.47 19.68 -3.86
C SER A 16 -28.97 19.87 -4.07
N THR A 17 -28.50 21.11 -4.26
CA THR A 17 -27.06 21.41 -4.34
C THR A 17 -26.37 21.22 -2.99
N ALA A 18 -27.00 21.58 -1.88
CA ALA A 18 -26.42 21.35 -0.54
C ALA A 18 -26.28 19.84 -0.24
N VAL A 19 -27.23 19.02 -0.63
CA VAL A 19 -27.19 17.57 -0.47
C VAL A 19 -26.05 16.96 -1.31
N SER A 20 -25.90 17.35 -2.56
CA SER A 20 -24.83 16.82 -3.43
C SER A 20 -23.44 17.22 -2.95
N VAL A 21 -23.26 18.41 -2.40
CA VAL A 21 -21.99 18.85 -1.78
C VAL A 21 -21.68 18.07 -0.50
N SER A 22 -22.67 17.83 0.35
CA SER A 22 -22.48 17.03 1.58
C SER A 22 -22.15 15.58 1.25
N GLN A 23 -22.80 14.99 0.26
CA GLN A 23 -22.55 13.64 -0.22
C GLN A 23 -21.14 13.50 -0.82
N SER A 24 -20.66 14.48 -1.58
CA SER A 24 -19.30 14.51 -2.10
C SER A 24 -18.24 14.59 -0.99
N ARG A 25 -18.47 15.38 0.06
CA ARG A 25 -17.57 15.45 1.23
C ARG A 25 -17.53 14.12 1.98
N SER A 26 -18.66 13.46 2.15
CA SER A 26 -18.72 12.15 2.78
C SER A 26 -17.97 11.10 1.97
N GLN A 27 -18.07 11.12 0.64
CA GLN A 27 -17.30 10.25 -0.24
C GLN A 27 -15.80 10.51 -0.15
N GLN A 28 -15.37 11.77 -0.10
CA GLN A 28 -13.96 12.11 0.09
C GLN A 28 -13.41 11.62 1.43
N ALA A 29 -14.19 11.73 2.51
CA ALA A 29 -13.82 11.23 3.83
C ALA A 29 -13.67 9.71 3.82
N LEU A 30 -14.60 8.97 3.20
CA LEU A 30 -14.51 7.52 3.05
C LEU A 30 -13.30 7.08 2.23
N LEU A 31 -12.99 7.77 1.13
CA LEU A 31 -11.81 7.46 0.31
C LEU A 31 -10.50 7.69 1.07
N ASN A 32 -10.44 8.72 1.90
CA ASN A 32 -9.29 8.97 2.75
C ASN A 32 -9.14 7.87 3.81
N GLN A 33 -10.22 7.50 4.49
CA GLN A 33 -10.22 6.42 5.48
C GLN A 33 -9.80 5.08 4.85
N GLN A 34 -10.38 4.71 3.72
CA GLN A 34 -10.01 3.48 2.99
C GLN A 34 -8.53 3.47 2.59
N ALA A 35 -7.98 4.62 2.18
CA ALA A 35 -6.57 4.70 1.84
C ALA A 35 -5.66 4.54 3.07
N GLU A 36 -6.05 5.08 4.22
CA GLU A 36 -5.33 4.90 5.49
C GLU A 36 -5.36 3.43 5.94
N GLU A 37 -6.53 2.80 5.99
CA GLU A 37 -6.69 1.39 6.34
C GLU A 37 -5.90 0.47 5.39
N SER A 38 -5.90 0.78 4.09
CA SER A 38 -5.11 0.04 3.10
C SER A 38 -3.60 0.19 3.31
N ARG A 39 -3.13 1.37 3.72
CA ARG A 39 -1.72 1.61 4.04
C ARG A 39 -1.28 0.89 5.32
N GLU A 40 -2.11 0.92 6.35
CA GLU A 40 -1.84 0.19 7.60
C GLU A 40 -1.79 -1.32 7.37
N SER A 41 -2.74 -1.85 6.61
CA SER A 41 -2.75 -3.27 6.22
C SER A 41 -1.51 -3.64 5.41
N LEU A 42 -1.09 -2.79 4.46
CA LEU A 42 0.11 -2.99 3.67
C LEU A 42 1.37 -2.97 4.55
N ALA A 43 1.50 -2.01 5.46
CA ALA A 43 2.62 -1.91 6.38
C ALA A 43 2.74 -3.16 7.26
N PHE A 44 1.63 -3.64 7.81
CA PHE A 44 1.58 -4.87 8.59
C PHE A 44 2.00 -6.11 7.78
N GLN A 45 1.49 -6.25 6.55
CA GLN A 45 1.88 -7.35 5.66
C GLN A 45 3.38 -7.32 5.32
N MET A 46 3.93 -6.13 5.08
CA MET A 46 5.36 -5.96 4.82
C MET A 46 6.21 -6.34 6.02
N GLU A 47 5.80 -5.92 7.22
CA GLU A 47 6.49 -6.29 8.47
C GLU A 47 6.47 -7.81 8.67
N GLN A 48 5.31 -8.45 8.54
CA GLN A 48 5.20 -9.90 8.65
C GLN A 48 6.10 -10.62 7.64
N ARG A 49 6.06 -10.20 6.37
CA ARG A 49 6.87 -10.81 5.33
C ARG A 49 8.37 -10.60 5.58
N THR A 50 8.77 -9.42 6.05
CA THR A 50 10.16 -9.15 6.42
C THR A 50 10.62 -10.01 7.58
N ASN A 51 9.79 -10.20 8.59
CA ASN A 51 10.08 -11.06 9.74
C ASN A 51 10.17 -12.53 9.32
N GLN A 52 9.32 -12.99 8.41
CA GLN A 52 9.38 -14.33 7.85
C GLN A 52 10.70 -14.55 7.09
N ILE A 53 11.07 -13.64 6.19
CA ILE A 53 12.35 -13.71 5.43
C ILE A 53 13.56 -13.79 6.38
N LYS A 54 13.56 -12.97 7.44
CA LYS A 54 14.61 -13.00 8.46
C LYS A 54 14.66 -14.32 9.24
N SER A 55 13.49 -14.90 9.55
CA SER A 55 13.40 -16.19 10.26
C SER A 55 13.92 -17.31 9.38
N GLU A 56 13.46 -17.38 8.14
CA GLU A 56 13.92 -18.37 7.16
C GLU A 56 15.43 -18.29 6.90
N GLY A 57 15.97 -17.06 6.79
CA GLY A 57 17.41 -16.87 6.65
C GLY A 57 18.20 -17.37 7.86
N LYS A 58 17.74 -17.08 9.08
CA LYS A 58 18.36 -17.60 10.30
C LYS A 58 18.30 -19.13 10.40
N GLU A 59 17.21 -19.75 9.99
CA GLU A 59 17.09 -21.20 9.96
C GLU A 59 18.11 -21.80 8.98
N GLN A 60 18.26 -21.22 7.79
CA GLN A 60 19.26 -21.66 6.81
C GLN A 60 20.70 -21.51 7.35
N GLU A 61 21.03 -20.41 8.02
CA GLU A 61 22.33 -20.21 8.68
C GLU A 61 22.58 -21.27 9.75
N ILE A 62 21.59 -21.55 10.60
CA ILE A 62 21.68 -22.56 11.65
C ILE A 62 21.88 -23.95 11.04
N ASP A 63 21.16 -24.29 10.00
CA ASP A 63 21.29 -25.60 9.35
C ASP A 63 22.64 -25.74 8.66
N ARG A 64 23.17 -24.66 8.06
CA ARG A 64 24.53 -24.66 7.50
C ARG A 64 25.59 -24.86 8.58
N LEU A 65 25.45 -24.20 9.73
CA LEU A 65 26.36 -24.38 10.87
C LEU A 65 26.29 -25.80 11.46
N ARG A 66 25.10 -26.40 11.52
CA ARG A 66 24.91 -27.80 11.93
C ARG A 66 25.61 -28.76 10.97
N ALA A 67 25.43 -28.54 9.66
CA ALA A 67 26.09 -29.32 8.63
C ALA A 67 27.62 -29.21 8.76
N LEU A 68 28.15 -28.01 8.90
CA LEU A 68 29.58 -27.80 9.12
C LEU A 68 30.10 -28.55 10.36
N ARG A 69 29.39 -28.44 11.50
CA ARG A 69 29.74 -29.16 12.73
C ARG A 69 29.79 -30.66 12.52
N SER A 70 28.85 -31.23 11.75
CA SER A 70 28.79 -32.64 11.43
C SER A 70 30.01 -33.05 10.59
N VAL A 71 30.36 -32.28 9.55
CA VAL A 71 31.51 -32.54 8.68
C VAL A 71 32.84 -32.48 9.45
N ILE A 72 32.99 -31.44 10.29
CA ILE A 72 34.19 -31.33 11.14
C ILE A 72 34.29 -32.51 12.09
N GLY A 73 33.20 -32.93 12.73
CA GLY A 73 33.16 -34.09 13.61
C GLY A 73 33.54 -35.37 12.91
N GLN A 74 33.05 -35.60 11.68
CA GLN A 74 33.41 -36.77 10.85
C GLN A 74 34.89 -36.73 10.46
N ASN A 75 35.42 -35.59 10.07
CA ASN A 75 36.83 -35.44 9.69
C ASN A 75 37.76 -35.72 10.89
N ILE A 76 37.45 -35.21 12.07
CA ILE A 76 38.20 -35.50 13.29
C ILE A 76 38.16 -36.98 13.63
N THR A 77 36.97 -37.58 13.63
CA THR A 77 36.80 -39.00 13.95
C THR A 77 37.57 -39.91 12.96
N SER A 78 37.48 -39.59 11.67
CA SER A 78 38.19 -40.33 10.60
C SER A 78 39.71 -40.19 10.73
N SER A 79 40.21 -38.99 11.07
CA SER A 79 41.65 -38.77 11.29
C SER A 79 42.18 -39.57 12.46
N ILE A 80 41.47 -39.57 13.59
CA ILE A 80 41.82 -40.37 14.76
C ILE A 80 41.80 -41.87 14.45
N ALA A 81 40.75 -42.34 13.79
CA ALA A 81 40.63 -43.76 13.41
C ALA A 81 41.75 -44.22 12.46
N SER A 82 42.26 -43.30 11.64
CA SER A 82 43.39 -43.59 10.72
C SER A 82 44.76 -43.44 11.37
N GLY A 83 44.84 -43.11 12.67
CA GLY A 83 46.10 -42.89 13.38
C GLY A 83 46.83 -41.62 12.96
N LEU A 84 46.12 -40.69 12.25
CA LEU A 84 46.68 -39.41 11.85
C LEU A 84 46.51 -38.40 12.99
N THR A 85 47.52 -37.55 13.21
CA THR A 85 47.35 -36.38 14.06
C THR A 85 46.50 -35.34 13.36
N ILE A 86 45.75 -34.52 14.11
CA ILE A 86 44.88 -33.43 13.58
C ILE A 86 45.74 -32.33 12.91
N GLU A 87 47.06 -32.32 13.12
CA GLU A 87 48.00 -31.38 12.52
C GLU A 87 48.28 -31.70 11.05
N GLY A 88 48.51 -30.70 10.23
CA GLY A 88 48.79 -30.82 8.79
C GLY A 88 47.57 -30.93 7.90
N THR A 89 47.47 -31.98 7.03
CA THR A 89 46.41 -32.13 6.04
C THR A 89 44.96 -32.12 6.63
N PRO A 90 44.69 -32.80 7.77
CA PRO A 90 43.34 -32.70 8.38
C PRO A 90 42.98 -31.31 8.85
N SER A 91 43.90 -30.52 9.36
CA SER A 91 43.70 -29.14 9.76
C SER A 91 43.31 -28.28 8.54
N ASN A 92 44.00 -28.39 7.43
CA ASN A 92 43.73 -27.65 6.21
C ASN A 92 42.33 -27.99 5.63
N ILE A 93 41.89 -29.26 5.72
CA ILE A 93 40.55 -29.66 5.30
C ILE A 93 39.48 -29.02 6.19
N ILE A 94 39.69 -28.97 7.51
CA ILE A 94 38.77 -28.32 8.44
C ILE A 94 38.69 -26.84 8.15
N GLU A 95 39.81 -26.16 7.93
CA GLU A 95 39.88 -24.74 7.60
C GLU A 95 39.13 -24.41 6.29
N SER A 96 39.37 -25.21 5.24
CA SER A 96 38.66 -25.10 3.96
C SER A 96 37.12 -25.27 4.12
N ASN A 97 36.69 -26.22 4.94
CA ASN A 97 35.25 -26.39 5.23
C ASN A 97 34.66 -25.19 6.00
N ILE A 98 35.43 -24.59 6.89
CA ILE A 98 35.01 -23.37 7.62
C ILE A 98 34.87 -22.19 6.65
N GLU A 99 35.83 -22.00 5.75
CA GLU A 99 35.78 -20.94 4.72
C GLU A 99 34.59 -21.13 3.80
N ALA A 100 34.35 -22.33 3.27
CA ALA A 100 33.19 -22.63 2.46
C ALA A 100 31.85 -22.37 3.18
N ALA A 101 31.78 -22.71 4.48
CA ALA A 101 30.58 -22.43 5.26
C ALA A 101 30.38 -20.94 5.51
N ARG A 102 31.43 -20.15 5.65
CA ARG A 102 31.35 -18.68 5.76
C ARG A 102 30.82 -18.07 4.45
N GLU A 103 31.38 -18.50 3.32
CA GLU A 103 30.91 -18.06 1.99
C GLU A 103 29.41 -18.36 1.79
N ASP A 104 28.96 -19.56 2.16
CA ASP A 104 27.55 -19.92 2.08
C ASP A 104 26.65 -19.03 2.99
N ILE A 105 27.13 -18.72 4.20
CA ILE A 105 26.41 -17.82 5.11
C ILE A 105 26.34 -16.40 4.54
N ASP A 106 27.41 -15.89 3.95
CA ASP A 106 27.43 -14.59 3.30
C ASP A 106 26.43 -14.53 2.11
N ILE A 107 26.34 -15.61 1.34
CA ILE A 107 25.34 -15.76 0.26
C ILE A 107 23.91 -15.75 0.84
N ILE A 108 23.65 -16.50 1.92
CA ILE A 108 22.34 -16.53 2.58
C ILE A 108 21.97 -15.12 3.05
N GLN A 109 22.88 -14.42 3.72
CA GLN A 109 22.64 -13.06 4.19
C GLN A 109 22.41 -12.06 3.05
N GLY A 110 23.16 -12.18 1.96
CA GLY A 110 22.95 -11.42 0.74
C GLY A 110 21.56 -11.65 0.13
N ASN A 111 21.12 -12.89 0.06
CA ASN A 111 19.80 -13.27 -0.44
C ASN A 111 18.67 -12.73 0.46
N VAL A 112 18.83 -12.81 1.78
CA VAL A 112 17.90 -12.25 2.76
C VAL A 112 17.80 -10.73 2.57
N ALA A 113 18.92 -10.04 2.46
CA ALA A 113 18.96 -8.59 2.25
C ALA A 113 18.28 -8.19 0.93
N ALA A 114 18.56 -8.90 -0.16
CA ALA A 114 17.93 -8.68 -1.46
C ALA A 114 16.41 -8.93 -1.42
N SER A 115 15.95 -9.99 -0.74
CA SER A 115 14.53 -10.31 -0.59
C SER A 115 13.79 -9.25 0.24
N ILE A 116 14.41 -8.75 1.31
CA ILE A 116 13.86 -7.63 2.11
C ILE A 116 13.78 -6.37 1.27
N ALA A 117 14.83 -6.02 0.52
CA ALA A 117 14.84 -4.86 -0.35
C ALA A 117 13.74 -4.94 -1.42
N GLY A 118 13.55 -6.12 -2.03
CA GLY A 118 12.46 -6.38 -2.98
C GLY A 118 11.08 -6.21 -2.34
N THR A 119 10.89 -6.69 -1.11
CA THR A 119 9.64 -6.54 -0.36
C THR A 119 9.35 -5.07 -0.09
N VAL A 120 10.36 -4.30 0.34
CA VAL A 120 10.23 -2.85 0.61
C VAL A 120 9.92 -2.08 -0.68
N ALA A 121 10.61 -2.38 -1.78
CA ALA A 121 10.36 -1.74 -3.07
C ALA A 121 8.95 -2.04 -3.59
N GLY A 122 8.51 -3.30 -3.49
CA GLY A 122 7.15 -3.70 -3.86
C GLY A 122 6.08 -3.00 -3.02
N GLY A 123 6.30 -2.90 -1.72
CA GLY A 123 5.41 -2.18 -0.81
C GLY A 123 5.34 -0.68 -1.12
N ALA A 124 6.47 -0.05 -1.43
CA ALA A 124 6.50 1.35 -1.84
C ALA A 124 5.68 1.59 -3.12
N ALA A 125 5.80 0.71 -4.12
CA ALA A 125 5.00 0.78 -5.34
C ALA A 125 3.49 0.63 -5.06
N GLN A 126 3.10 -0.30 -4.18
CA GLN A 126 1.71 -0.47 -3.77
C GLN A 126 1.18 0.74 -3.00
N ALA A 127 1.97 1.31 -2.08
CA ALA A 127 1.61 2.54 -1.36
C ALA A 127 1.38 3.72 -2.31
N GLN A 128 2.20 3.83 -3.36
CA GLN A 128 2.03 4.84 -4.41
C GLN A 128 0.76 4.61 -5.24
N ALA A 129 0.41 3.35 -5.52
CA ALA A 129 -0.84 3.00 -6.21
C ALA A 129 -2.08 3.35 -5.38
N ILE A 130 -2.07 3.07 -4.07
CA ILE A 130 -3.12 3.46 -3.13
C ILE A 130 -3.32 4.98 -3.14
N GLU A 131 -2.22 5.75 -3.05
CA GLU A 131 -2.26 7.21 -3.06
C GLU A 131 -2.79 7.77 -4.39
N SER A 132 -2.36 7.20 -5.51
CA SER A 132 -2.85 7.60 -6.83
C SER A 132 -4.34 7.33 -6.98
N GLY A 133 -4.82 6.16 -6.54
CA GLY A 133 -6.24 5.81 -6.53
C GLY A 133 -7.06 6.77 -5.67
N ARG A 134 -6.55 7.10 -4.46
CA ARG A 134 -7.18 8.09 -3.57
C ARG A 134 -7.30 9.46 -4.25
N ARG A 135 -6.23 9.96 -4.86
CA ARG A 135 -6.24 11.27 -5.57
C ARG A 135 -7.24 11.30 -6.70
N VAL A 136 -7.29 10.26 -7.51
CA VAL A 136 -8.26 10.16 -8.62
C VAL A 136 -9.69 10.16 -8.07
N GLY A 137 -9.99 9.37 -7.04
CA GLY A 137 -11.30 9.30 -6.41
C GLY A 137 -11.73 10.63 -5.78
N VAL A 138 -10.83 11.29 -5.04
CA VAL A 138 -11.10 12.60 -4.43
C VAL A 138 -11.35 13.67 -5.49
N ASN A 139 -10.58 13.71 -6.58
CA ASN A 139 -10.79 14.63 -7.68
C ASN A 139 -12.12 14.37 -8.39
N ALA A 140 -12.49 13.12 -8.63
CA ALA A 140 -13.77 12.77 -9.23
C ALA A 140 -14.96 13.23 -8.36
N ALA A 141 -14.89 13.00 -7.04
CA ALA A 141 -15.91 13.47 -6.11
C ALA A 141 -15.99 15.01 -6.07
N GLY A 142 -14.86 15.71 -6.14
CA GLY A 142 -14.79 17.17 -6.23
C GLY A 142 -15.44 17.70 -7.51
N ASN A 143 -15.16 17.08 -8.66
CA ASN A 143 -15.74 17.48 -9.95
C ASN A 143 -17.26 17.25 -9.98
N GLN A 144 -17.76 16.18 -9.37
CA GLN A 144 -19.22 15.96 -9.23
C GLN A 144 -19.88 17.08 -8.42
N ALA A 145 -19.30 17.50 -7.32
CA ALA A 145 -19.81 18.61 -6.52
C ALA A 145 -19.83 19.91 -7.32
N THR A 146 -18.76 20.21 -8.04
CA THR A 146 -18.66 21.41 -8.88
C THR A 146 -19.71 21.40 -10.00
N SER A 147 -19.89 20.28 -10.68
CA SER A 147 -20.90 20.12 -11.72
C SER A 147 -22.32 20.27 -11.19
N ALA A 148 -22.60 19.75 -9.99
CA ALA A 148 -23.90 19.91 -9.35
C ALA A 148 -24.18 21.37 -8.97
N ILE A 149 -23.18 22.13 -8.52
CA ILE A 149 -23.30 23.56 -8.23
C ILE A 149 -23.58 24.35 -9.50
N ILE A 150 -22.80 24.12 -10.55
CA ILE A 150 -22.98 24.83 -11.85
C ILE A 150 -24.35 24.51 -12.45
N GLY A 151 -24.77 23.25 -12.43
CA GLY A 151 -26.09 22.80 -12.91
C GLY A 151 -27.23 23.43 -12.12
N GLY A 152 -27.10 23.51 -10.79
CA GLY A 152 -28.09 24.18 -9.93
C GLY A 152 -28.23 25.67 -10.20
N ILE A 153 -27.10 26.36 -10.40
CA ILE A 153 -27.10 27.80 -10.75
C ILE A 153 -27.76 28.03 -12.12
N ALA A 154 -27.42 27.21 -13.12
CA ALA A 154 -27.98 27.30 -14.46
C ALA A 154 -29.50 27.08 -14.47
N GLN A 155 -30.00 26.09 -13.72
CA GLN A 155 -31.44 25.85 -13.57
C GLN A 155 -32.13 27.02 -12.84
N GLY A 156 -31.53 27.53 -11.74
CA GLY A 156 -32.07 28.69 -11.01
C GLY A 156 -32.20 29.95 -11.88
N ALA A 157 -31.17 30.23 -12.71
CA ALA A 157 -31.20 31.34 -13.65
C ALA A 157 -32.26 31.18 -14.75
N GLY A 158 -32.46 29.93 -15.22
CA GLY A 158 -33.52 29.60 -16.20
C GLY A 158 -34.93 29.89 -15.65
N TYR A 159 -35.18 29.48 -14.41
CA TYR A 159 -36.50 29.74 -13.77
C TYR A 159 -36.72 31.21 -13.49
N ALA A 160 -35.70 31.98 -13.09
CA ALA A 160 -35.80 33.43 -12.90
C ALA A 160 -36.15 34.17 -14.20
N ASN A 161 -35.55 33.73 -15.34
CA ASN A 161 -35.85 34.32 -16.66
C ASN A 161 -37.28 33.99 -17.14
N GLN A 162 -37.73 32.73 -16.95
CA GLN A 162 -39.11 32.37 -17.28
C GLN A 162 -40.16 33.15 -16.47
N SER A 163 -39.92 33.33 -15.18
CA SER A 163 -40.84 34.11 -14.33
C SER A 163 -40.87 35.60 -14.69
N TYR A 164 -39.74 36.18 -15.10
CA TYR A 164 -39.66 37.54 -15.59
C TYR A 164 -40.43 37.74 -16.90
N MET A 165 -40.34 36.77 -17.84
CA MET A 165 -41.07 36.81 -19.12
C MET A 165 -42.58 36.58 -18.94
N ALA A 166 -42.99 35.68 -18.05
CA ALA A 166 -44.41 35.42 -17.76
C ALA A 166 -45.09 36.65 -17.08
N GLY A 167 -44.36 37.38 -16.24
CA GLY A 167 -44.88 38.63 -15.64
C GLY A 167 -45.10 39.76 -16.66
N LYS A 168 -44.32 39.77 -17.74
CA LYS A 168 -44.39 40.83 -18.77
C LYS A 168 -45.51 40.58 -19.80
N SER A 169 -45.91 39.31 -20.02
CA SER A 169 -46.97 38.91 -20.94
C SER A 169 -48.38 39.04 -20.34
N GLY A 170 -48.52 39.26 -19.02
CA GLY A 170 -49.80 39.45 -18.36
C GLY A 170 -50.25 40.91 -18.18
N SER A 171 -49.52 41.90 -18.73
CA SER A 171 -49.74 43.33 -18.61
C SER A 171 -50.19 43.99 -19.95
N LEU A 172 -50.78 43.23 -20.86
CA LEU A 172 -51.54 43.68 -22.02
C LEU A 172 -52.97 43.18 -21.83
#